data_e5c76d1cbfcd9f81d7546ccdd6c49a71
#
_entry.id   e5c76d1cbfcd9f81d7546ccdd6c49a71
#
_cell.length_a   1.000
_cell.length_b   1.000
_cell.length_c   1.000
_cell.angle_alpha   90.00
_cell.angle_beta   90.00
_cell.angle_gamma   90.00
#
_symmetry.space_group_name_H-M   'P 1'
#
loop_
_entity.id
_entity.type
_entity.pdbx_description
1 polymer ?
#
loop_
_entity_poly.entity_id
_entity_poly.type
_entity_poly.pdbx_seq_one_letter_code
_entity_poly.pdbx_strand_id
1 'polypeptide(L)'
;RASPENHREYRLAAESFWKFVTQNRSYAIGGNSDKEHFEEKGKETLSKKTCESCNTYNMMRLCEYLFSFEQKSEYFDWYENALFNHILAQQDENGAKMYFVSLLQGHHRTYEKKYKSWWCCTGTGMENPEKYENDIFFFDGGSLYINLYIPSRLETDGISLEIDTDYPYSDKISITIKGNTEIDRLKLRIPEFAHKTAHLRHGTEEFYGIEKGYFTVHAIKVGDSVELTLPMRVTEYKSREKNVCALKYGPVTLCAPLGKITDRVSEYISNELLIDDATVEYPSLLLNGKSAEACVEAVDRERLIFRIPPEYSSLGAPI
;
A
#
# COMPACT_ATOMS: atom_id res chain seq x y z
N ARG A 1 32.86 -5.98 4.93
CA ARG A 1 31.96 -6.13 6.10
C ARG A 1 32.22 -4.92 7.00
N ALA A 2 31.19 -4.13 7.33
CA ALA A 2 31.32 -3.01 8.26
C ALA A 2 31.59 -3.54 9.69
N SER A 3 32.32 -2.77 10.51
CA SER A 3 32.52 -3.11 11.91
C SER A 3 31.20 -3.01 12.70
N PRO A 4 31.02 -3.73 13.84
CA PRO A 4 29.81 -3.64 14.64
C PRO A 4 29.44 -2.21 15.10
N GLU A 5 30.44 -1.35 15.29
CA GLU A 5 30.25 0.06 15.65
C GLU A 5 29.60 0.88 14.52
N ASN A 6 29.98 0.60 13.27
CA ASN A 6 29.39 1.27 12.10
C ASN A 6 27.95 0.80 11.83
N HIS A 7 27.55 -0.40 12.27
CA HIS A 7 26.19 -0.90 12.07
C HIS A 7 25.13 0.01 12.73
N ARG A 8 25.44 0.57 13.90
CA ARG A 8 24.52 1.48 14.60
C ARG A 8 24.32 2.78 13.82
N GLU A 9 25.37 3.37 13.29
CA GLU A 9 25.29 4.62 12.52
C GLU A 9 24.54 4.42 11.21
N TYR A 10 24.81 3.33 10.49
CA TYR A 10 24.05 3.00 9.28
C TYR A 10 22.57 2.77 9.55
N ARG A 11 22.24 2.08 10.62
CA ARG A 11 20.85 1.88 11.05
C ARG A 11 20.19 3.22 11.36
N LEU A 12 20.81 4.08 12.14
CA LEU A 12 20.28 5.40 12.47
C LEU A 12 20.07 6.27 11.22
N ALA A 13 21.01 6.21 10.26
CA ALA A 13 20.89 6.90 8.99
C ALA A 13 19.69 6.36 8.19
N ALA A 14 19.54 5.05 8.10
CA ALA A 14 18.44 4.38 7.41
C ALA A 14 17.07 4.72 8.03
N GLU A 15 16.93 4.66 9.35
CA GLU A 15 15.71 5.05 10.08
C GLU A 15 15.39 6.54 9.89
N SER A 16 16.42 7.39 9.94
CA SER A 16 16.25 8.83 9.73
C SER A 16 15.79 9.15 8.31
N PHE A 17 16.36 8.46 7.32
CA PHE A 17 15.96 8.61 5.92
C PHE A 17 14.53 8.08 5.69
N TRP A 18 14.18 6.92 6.24
CA TRP A 18 12.83 6.40 6.18
C TRP A 18 11.81 7.39 6.73
N LYS A 19 12.08 7.97 7.91
CA LYS A 19 11.22 9.01 8.52
C LYS A 19 11.18 10.29 7.68
N PHE A 20 12.31 10.69 7.12
CA PHE A 20 12.40 11.84 6.23
C PHE A 20 11.45 11.72 5.04
N VAL A 21 11.35 10.53 4.45
CA VAL A 21 10.46 10.27 3.31
C VAL A 21 9.01 10.08 3.78
N THR A 22 8.77 9.14 4.69
CA THR A 22 7.42 8.65 4.99
C THR A 22 6.56 9.64 5.78
N GLN A 23 7.15 10.40 6.68
CA GLN A 23 6.39 11.29 7.55
C GLN A 23 5.94 12.60 6.89
N ASN A 24 6.67 13.07 5.87
CA ASN A 24 6.40 14.41 5.35
C ASN A 24 6.52 14.55 3.83
N ARG A 25 6.77 13.47 3.09
CA ARG A 25 7.02 13.51 1.64
C ARG A 25 6.30 12.43 0.85
N SER A 26 5.71 11.45 1.54
CA SER A 26 4.87 10.45 0.87
C SER A 26 3.50 11.02 0.55
N TYR A 27 2.97 10.59 -0.58
CA TYR A 27 1.62 10.88 -1.05
C TYR A 27 0.61 9.84 -0.54
N ALA A 28 -0.66 10.08 -0.77
CA ALA A 28 -1.74 9.19 -0.34
C ALA A 28 -1.54 7.72 -0.74
N ILE A 29 -0.95 7.50 -1.91
CA ILE A 29 -0.70 6.16 -2.49
C ILE A 29 0.62 5.51 -2.00
N GLY A 30 1.33 6.12 -1.06
CA GLY A 30 2.63 5.62 -0.57
C GLY A 30 3.82 6.03 -1.42
N GLY A 31 3.62 6.42 -2.69
CA GLY A 31 4.68 6.98 -3.52
C GLY A 31 5.22 8.29 -2.95
N ASN A 32 6.35 8.74 -3.45
CA ASN A 32 7.00 9.98 -3.06
C ASN A 32 7.81 10.53 -4.25
N SER A 33 8.31 11.72 -4.16
CA SER A 33 8.99 12.45 -5.24
C SER A 33 8.08 13.15 -6.27
N ASP A 34 8.54 14.26 -6.78
CA ASP A 34 8.08 14.92 -8.01
C ASP A 34 9.28 15.13 -8.92
N LYS A 35 9.17 14.72 -10.19
CA LYS A 35 10.29 14.76 -11.16
C LYS A 35 11.58 14.12 -10.62
N GLU A 36 11.44 12.96 -9.95
CA GLU A 36 12.54 12.18 -9.34
C GLU A 36 13.22 12.85 -8.12
N HIS A 37 12.68 13.97 -7.62
CA HIS A 37 13.23 14.70 -6.49
C HIS A 37 12.27 14.71 -5.31
N PHE A 38 12.81 14.66 -4.11
CA PHE A 38 12.01 14.87 -2.90
C PHE A 38 11.62 16.34 -2.76
N GLU A 39 10.34 16.55 -2.54
CA GLU A 39 9.80 17.87 -2.22
C GLU A 39 10.31 18.38 -0.86
N GLU A 40 10.17 19.68 -0.65
CA GLU A 40 10.38 20.30 0.66
C GLU A 40 9.46 19.63 1.70
N LYS A 41 9.90 19.66 2.97
CA LYS A 41 9.11 19.11 4.06
C LYS A 41 7.72 19.76 4.12
N GLY A 42 6.70 18.94 4.06
CA GLY A 42 5.31 19.38 4.18
C GLY A 42 4.68 19.90 2.89
N LYS A 43 5.42 19.90 1.77
CA LYS A 43 4.90 20.21 0.45
C LYS A 43 4.44 18.92 -0.25
N GLU A 44 3.36 19.00 -1.01
CA GLU A 44 2.79 17.88 -1.76
C GLU A 44 2.33 18.36 -3.14
N THR A 45 3.29 18.49 -4.07
CA THR A 45 2.99 18.91 -5.44
C THR A 45 2.30 17.79 -6.20
N LEU A 46 1.08 18.00 -6.66
CA LEU A 46 0.33 17.05 -7.48
C LEU A 46 0.59 17.35 -8.96
N SER A 47 1.55 16.66 -9.54
CA SER A 47 1.96 16.86 -10.93
C SER A 47 1.81 15.60 -11.76
N LYS A 48 2.02 15.72 -13.08
CA LYS A 48 2.06 14.61 -14.02
C LYS A 48 3.29 13.68 -13.85
N LYS A 49 4.30 14.12 -13.09
CA LYS A 49 5.56 13.40 -12.86
C LYS A 49 5.78 13.03 -11.39
N THR A 50 4.70 12.77 -10.66
CA THR A 50 4.75 12.30 -9.27
C THR A 50 5.02 10.81 -9.19
N CYS A 51 5.54 10.39 -8.06
CA CYS A 51 5.64 8.97 -7.66
C CYS A 51 6.39 8.11 -8.68
N GLU A 52 7.70 8.36 -8.84
CA GLU A 52 8.58 7.44 -9.57
C GLU A 52 8.58 6.05 -8.91
N SER A 53 8.34 5.01 -9.71
CA SER A 53 8.17 3.66 -9.16
C SER A 53 9.45 3.06 -8.58
N CYS A 54 10.63 3.39 -9.14
CA CYS A 54 11.91 2.95 -8.56
C CYS A 54 12.15 3.50 -7.18
N ASN A 55 11.78 4.75 -6.93
CA ASN A 55 11.90 5.36 -5.61
C ASN A 55 11.06 4.58 -4.58
N THR A 56 9.81 4.29 -4.92
CA THR A 56 8.93 3.52 -4.03
C THR A 56 9.42 2.09 -3.83
N TYR A 57 9.89 1.42 -4.87
CA TYR A 57 10.53 0.11 -4.77
C TYR A 57 11.69 0.14 -3.74
N ASN A 58 12.61 1.09 -3.85
CA ASN A 58 13.73 1.20 -2.93
C ASN A 58 13.29 1.49 -1.48
N MET A 59 12.25 2.29 -1.30
CA MET A 59 11.68 2.54 0.02
C MET A 59 11.01 1.30 0.62
N MET A 60 10.39 0.45 -0.19
CA MET A 60 9.85 -0.84 0.26
C MET A 60 10.99 -1.78 0.70
N ARG A 61 12.10 -1.83 -0.06
CA ARG A 61 13.31 -2.58 0.34
C ARG A 61 13.89 -2.04 1.65
N LEU A 62 13.87 -0.73 1.84
CA LEU A 62 14.31 -0.13 3.10
C LEU A 62 13.42 -0.54 4.28
N CYS A 63 12.10 -0.65 4.09
CA CYS A 63 11.18 -1.15 5.12
C CYS A 63 11.53 -2.57 5.56
N GLU A 64 11.80 -3.47 4.61
CA GLU A 64 12.22 -4.85 4.88
C GLU A 64 13.50 -4.89 5.74
N TYR A 65 14.53 -4.14 5.33
CA TYR A 65 15.79 -4.08 6.10
C TYR A 65 15.60 -3.50 7.49
N LEU A 66 14.83 -2.43 7.64
CA LEU A 66 14.55 -1.83 8.94
C LEU A 66 13.75 -2.77 9.83
N PHE A 67 12.79 -3.51 9.27
CA PHE A 67 12.01 -4.48 9.99
C PHE A 67 12.89 -5.64 10.53
N SER A 68 13.90 -6.05 9.78
CA SER A 68 14.84 -7.08 10.24
C SER A 68 15.66 -6.67 11.48
N PHE A 69 15.82 -5.37 11.72
CA PHE A 69 16.49 -4.84 12.92
C PHE A 69 15.51 -4.58 14.06
N GLU A 70 14.32 -4.09 13.75
CA GLU A 70 13.31 -3.74 14.74
C GLU A 70 11.91 -3.96 14.17
N GLN A 71 11.18 -4.92 14.73
CA GLN A 71 9.91 -5.41 14.23
C GLN A 71 8.76 -4.43 14.50
N LYS A 72 8.85 -3.21 13.91
CA LYS A 72 7.80 -2.19 13.98
C LYS A 72 6.80 -2.35 12.86
N SER A 73 5.50 -2.40 13.22
CA SER A 73 4.42 -2.52 12.23
C SER A 73 4.34 -1.33 11.28
N GLU A 74 4.79 -0.15 11.69
CA GLU A 74 4.76 1.08 10.88
C GLU A 74 5.51 0.96 9.55
N TYR A 75 6.55 0.09 9.49
CA TYR A 75 7.24 -0.18 8.25
C TYR A 75 6.34 -0.90 7.25
N PHE A 76 5.55 -1.85 7.72
CA PHE A 76 4.63 -2.60 6.87
C PHE A 76 3.28 -1.90 6.67
N ASP A 77 2.88 -0.97 7.52
CA ASP A 77 1.74 -0.10 7.25
C ASP A 77 2.04 0.82 6.05
N TRP A 78 3.25 1.37 5.97
CA TRP A 78 3.68 2.14 4.81
C TRP A 78 3.90 1.26 3.58
N TYR A 79 4.55 0.10 3.76
CA TYR A 79 4.81 -0.88 2.68
C TYR A 79 3.51 -1.33 2.01
N GLU A 80 2.52 -1.76 2.78
CA GLU A 80 1.22 -2.21 2.27
C GLU A 80 0.51 -1.11 1.49
N ASN A 81 0.52 0.12 2.01
CA ASN A 81 -0.04 1.26 1.31
C ASN A 81 0.64 1.50 -0.04
N ALA A 82 1.97 1.45 -0.08
CA ALA A 82 2.75 1.60 -1.31
C ALA A 82 2.53 0.43 -2.27
N LEU A 83 2.46 -0.80 -1.76
CA LEU A 83 2.23 -1.99 -2.57
C LEU A 83 0.89 -1.93 -3.30
N PHE A 84 -0.22 -1.77 -2.57
CA PHE A 84 -1.56 -1.79 -3.17
C PHE A 84 -1.84 -0.57 -4.06
N ASN A 85 -1.39 0.61 -3.65
CA ASN A 85 -1.84 1.85 -4.29
C ASN A 85 -0.86 2.42 -5.31
N HIS A 86 0.40 2.00 -5.28
CA HIS A 86 1.40 2.44 -6.23
C HIS A 86 1.96 1.28 -7.06
N ILE A 87 2.63 0.31 -6.42
CA ILE A 87 3.38 -0.73 -7.13
C ILE A 87 2.48 -1.65 -7.95
N LEU A 88 1.37 -2.14 -7.40
CA LEU A 88 0.41 -2.93 -8.16
C LEU A 88 -0.35 -2.09 -9.20
N ALA A 89 -0.58 -0.80 -8.90
CA ALA A 89 -1.28 0.11 -9.79
C ALA A 89 -0.41 0.62 -10.97
N GLN A 90 0.91 0.43 -10.93
CA GLN A 90 1.82 0.95 -11.96
C GLN A 90 1.85 0.11 -13.25
N GLN A 91 1.18 -1.02 -13.30
CA GLN A 91 1.19 -1.87 -14.48
C GLN A 91 -0.21 -2.00 -15.09
N ASP A 92 -0.24 -2.24 -16.42
CA ASP A 92 -1.46 -2.60 -17.11
C ASP A 92 -1.69 -4.13 -17.09
N GLU A 93 -2.80 -4.56 -17.69
CA GLU A 93 -3.16 -5.98 -17.83
C GLU A 93 -2.16 -6.82 -18.65
N ASN A 94 -1.33 -6.18 -19.46
CA ASN A 94 -0.29 -6.80 -20.29
C ASN A 94 1.10 -6.74 -19.64
N GLY A 95 1.20 -6.17 -18.44
CA GLY A 95 2.45 -6.03 -17.71
C GLY A 95 3.29 -4.80 -18.08
N ALA A 96 2.80 -3.90 -18.94
CA ALA A 96 3.51 -2.65 -19.23
C ALA A 96 3.54 -1.76 -17.99
N LYS A 97 4.69 -1.12 -17.74
CA LYS A 97 4.95 -0.34 -16.52
C LYS A 97 4.78 1.16 -16.74
N MET A 98 4.40 1.86 -15.70
CA MET A 98 4.49 3.31 -15.65
C MET A 98 5.81 3.74 -15.00
N TYR A 99 6.41 4.79 -15.52
CA TYR A 99 7.55 5.45 -14.88
C TYR A 99 7.06 6.26 -13.65
N PHE A 100 6.13 7.17 -13.91
CA PHE A 100 5.46 7.97 -12.89
C PHE A 100 4.00 7.55 -12.75
N VAL A 101 3.50 7.55 -11.53
CA VAL A 101 2.07 7.51 -11.26
C VAL A 101 1.60 8.94 -11.04
N SER A 102 1.03 9.54 -12.08
CA SER A 102 0.55 10.91 -12.05
C SER A 102 -0.53 11.11 -11.00
N LEU A 103 -0.34 12.10 -10.12
CA LEU A 103 -1.35 12.55 -9.17
C LEU A 103 -1.97 13.90 -9.59
N LEU A 104 -1.65 14.39 -10.79
CA LEU A 104 -2.34 15.52 -11.37
C LEU A 104 -3.80 15.15 -11.63
N GLN A 105 -4.71 15.91 -11.05
CA GLN A 105 -6.15 15.65 -11.19
C GLN A 105 -6.58 15.75 -12.66
N GLY A 106 -7.40 14.80 -13.09
CA GLY A 106 -7.86 14.72 -14.48
C GLY A 106 -6.80 14.17 -15.46
N HIS A 107 -5.57 13.93 -15.02
CA HIS A 107 -4.52 13.36 -15.88
C HIS A 107 -4.72 11.85 -16.05
N HIS A 108 -4.02 11.26 -17.00
CA HIS A 108 -4.16 9.86 -17.39
C HIS A 108 -2.88 9.05 -17.09
N ARG A 109 -3.02 7.74 -17.19
CA ARG A 109 -1.90 6.80 -17.07
C ARG A 109 -1.09 6.79 -18.35
N THR A 110 0.24 6.77 -18.22
CA THR A 110 1.18 6.67 -19.33
C THR A 110 2.08 5.47 -19.12
N TYR A 111 2.01 4.50 -20.02
CA TYR A 111 2.75 3.25 -19.94
C TYR A 111 3.93 3.23 -20.89
N GLU A 112 4.93 2.39 -20.57
CA GLU A 112 6.03 2.09 -21.47
C GLU A 112 5.56 1.49 -22.78
N LYS A 113 6.40 1.65 -23.81
CA LYS A 113 6.19 0.98 -25.11
C LYS A 113 6.91 -0.35 -25.13
N LYS A 114 6.19 -1.41 -25.49
CA LYS A 114 6.72 -2.76 -25.64
C LYS A 114 7.96 -2.77 -26.53
N TYR A 115 9.06 -3.35 -26.04
CA TYR A 115 10.36 -3.49 -26.71
C TYR A 115 11.14 -2.19 -26.96
N LYS A 116 10.67 -1.03 -26.47
CA LYS A 116 11.32 0.26 -26.70
C LYS A 116 11.73 1.00 -25.45
N SER A 117 11.11 0.70 -24.34
CA SER A 117 11.37 1.36 -23.07
C SER A 117 12.26 0.49 -22.19
N TRP A 118 13.43 1.02 -21.83
CA TRP A 118 14.42 0.35 -21.00
C TRP A 118 14.80 1.27 -19.83
N TRP A 119 13.83 1.54 -18.98
CA TRP A 119 14.02 2.40 -17.82
C TRP A 119 14.38 1.58 -16.58
N CYS A 120 14.91 2.26 -15.56
CA CYS A 120 15.06 1.69 -14.23
C CYS A 120 13.73 1.12 -13.71
N CYS A 121 12.62 1.83 -13.94
CA CYS A 121 11.27 1.43 -13.51
C CYS A 121 10.76 0.14 -14.19
N THR A 122 11.19 -0.16 -15.40
CA THR A 122 10.93 -1.46 -16.03
C THR A 122 11.68 -2.57 -15.27
N GLY A 123 12.93 -2.34 -14.91
CA GLY A 123 13.75 -3.29 -14.15
C GLY A 123 13.18 -3.58 -12.76
N THR A 124 12.94 -2.55 -11.96
CA THR A 124 12.33 -2.71 -10.63
C THR A 124 10.92 -3.29 -10.71
N GLY A 125 10.16 -2.95 -11.75
CA GLY A 125 8.84 -3.50 -12.02
C GLY A 125 8.84 -5.00 -12.31
N MET A 126 9.92 -5.55 -12.89
CA MET A 126 10.09 -6.99 -13.06
C MET A 126 10.49 -7.70 -11.76
N GLU A 127 11.24 -7.03 -10.89
CA GLU A 127 11.66 -7.60 -9.60
C GLU A 127 10.57 -7.58 -8.52
N ASN A 128 9.62 -6.63 -8.61
CA ASN A 128 8.60 -6.42 -7.59
C ASN A 128 7.86 -7.70 -7.14
N PRO A 129 7.37 -8.59 -8.05
CA PRO A 129 6.61 -9.78 -7.64
C PRO A 129 7.39 -10.68 -6.68
N GLU A 130 8.67 -10.91 -6.93
CA GLU A 130 9.53 -11.70 -6.04
C GLU A 130 9.73 -11.04 -4.67
N LYS A 131 9.82 -9.71 -4.63
CA LYS A 131 10.12 -9.00 -3.39
C LYS A 131 8.96 -9.04 -2.40
N TYR A 132 7.74 -8.72 -2.81
CA TYR A 132 6.63 -8.74 -1.86
C TYR A 132 6.19 -10.16 -1.47
N GLU A 133 6.50 -11.18 -2.26
CA GLU A 133 6.37 -12.58 -1.84
C GLU A 133 7.28 -12.89 -0.64
N ASN A 134 8.54 -12.46 -0.69
CA ASN A 134 9.49 -12.63 0.41
C ASN A 134 9.14 -11.84 1.67
N ASP A 135 8.35 -10.77 1.53
CA ASP A 135 8.02 -9.84 2.61
C ASP A 135 6.74 -10.21 3.39
N ILE A 136 6.10 -11.35 3.07
CA ILE A 136 4.91 -11.83 3.79
C ILE A 136 5.29 -12.31 5.20
N PHE A 137 6.37 -13.07 5.32
CA PHE A 137 6.75 -13.78 6.54
C PHE A 137 8.14 -13.40 7.03
N PHE A 138 8.27 -13.22 8.35
CA PHE A 138 9.56 -12.99 9.01
C PHE A 138 9.68 -13.83 10.27
N PHE A 139 10.89 -14.34 10.53
CA PHE A 139 11.19 -15.14 11.71
C PHE A 139 12.12 -14.38 12.67
N ASP A 140 11.79 -14.43 13.95
CA ASP A 140 12.63 -13.89 15.01
C ASP A 140 12.42 -14.65 16.34
N GLY A 141 13.45 -15.36 16.79
CA GLY A 141 13.51 -15.96 18.12
C GLY A 141 12.29 -16.81 18.51
N GLY A 142 11.84 -17.73 17.67
CA GLY A 142 10.67 -18.58 17.91
C GLY A 142 9.34 -17.87 17.66
N SER A 143 9.37 -16.71 17.03
CA SER A 143 8.17 -15.98 16.56
C SER A 143 8.12 -15.96 15.05
N LEU A 144 6.94 -16.17 14.48
CA LEU A 144 6.63 -15.93 13.07
C LEU A 144 5.77 -14.69 12.97
N TYR A 145 6.24 -13.69 12.22
CA TYR A 145 5.49 -12.48 11.88
C TYR A 145 4.81 -12.66 10.54
N ILE A 146 3.52 -12.30 10.46
CA ILE A 146 2.77 -12.17 9.21
C ILE A 146 2.53 -10.68 8.99
N ASN A 147 3.19 -10.14 7.96
CA ASN A 147 3.20 -8.71 7.66
C ASN A 147 2.23 -8.30 6.57
N LEU A 148 2.02 -9.17 5.57
CA LEU A 148 1.10 -8.93 4.45
C LEU A 148 0.06 -10.06 4.39
N TYR A 149 -1.19 -9.67 4.20
CA TYR A 149 -2.29 -10.63 4.08
C TYR A 149 -2.55 -10.94 2.60
N ILE A 150 -1.64 -11.73 2.03
CA ILE A 150 -1.68 -12.22 0.66
C ILE A 150 -1.94 -13.72 0.72
N PRO A 151 -2.89 -14.27 -0.08
CA PRO A 151 -3.12 -15.71 -0.12
C PRO A 151 -1.81 -16.44 -0.42
N SER A 152 -1.35 -17.27 0.49
CA SER A 152 0.00 -17.84 0.42
C SER A 152 0.15 -19.08 1.28
N ARG A 153 1.18 -19.86 0.97
CA ARG A 153 1.60 -21.04 1.76
C ARG A 153 3.06 -20.91 2.13
N LEU A 154 3.35 -21.02 3.41
CA LEU A 154 4.72 -21.10 3.93
C LEU A 154 5.07 -22.56 4.19
N GLU A 155 6.20 -23.01 3.66
CA GLU A 155 6.75 -24.33 3.93
C GLU A 155 8.23 -24.20 4.26
N THR A 156 8.62 -24.60 5.45
CA THR A 156 10.01 -24.74 5.90
C THR A 156 10.15 -26.03 6.69
N ASP A 157 11.39 -26.39 7.09
CA ASP A 157 11.62 -27.58 7.93
C ASP A 157 10.96 -27.45 9.31
N GLY A 158 10.70 -26.21 9.78
CA GLY A 158 10.16 -25.94 11.12
C GLY A 158 8.69 -25.56 11.18
N ILE A 159 8.10 -25.10 10.09
CA ILE A 159 6.70 -24.69 10.04
C ILE A 159 6.09 -24.86 8.66
N SER A 160 4.83 -25.27 8.63
CA SER A 160 3.95 -25.25 7.47
C SER A 160 2.65 -24.55 7.84
N LEU A 161 2.26 -23.49 7.11
CA LEU A 161 0.99 -22.82 7.29
C LEU A 161 0.43 -22.28 5.95
N GLU A 162 -0.85 -22.00 5.97
CA GLU A 162 -1.57 -21.44 4.82
C GLU A 162 -2.36 -20.21 5.26
N ILE A 163 -2.29 -19.14 4.45
CA ILE A 163 -3.13 -17.95 4.56
C ILE A 163 -4.17 -18.04 3.46
N ASP A 164 -5.44 -18.08 3.83
CA ASP A 164 -6.59 -18.04 2.93
C ASP A 164 -7.36 -16.73 3.16
N THR A 165 -7.47 -15.93 2.11
CA THR A 165 -8.11 -14.62 2.16
C THR A 165 -8.34 -14.05 0.78
N ASP A 166 -9.37 -13.21 0.63
CA ASP A 166 -9.58 -12.31 -0.51
C ASP A 166 -9.20 -10.86 -0.19
N TYR A 167 -8.38 -10.64 0.83
CA TYR A 167 -7.93 -9.29 1.20
C TYR A 167 -7.16 -8.62 0.03
N PRO A 168 -7.45 -7.36 -0.33
CA PRO A 168 -8.27 -6.37 0.38
C PRO A 168 -9.75 -6.31 -0.05
N TYR A 169 -10.27 -7.26 -0.81
CA TYR A 169 -11.68 -7.33 -1.20
C TYR A 169 -12.57 -7.85 -0.04
N SER A 170 -12.00 -8.62 0.85
CA SER A 170 -12.61 -9.08 2.10
C SER A 170 -11.80 -8.60 3.31
N ASP A 171 -12.46 -8.41 4.44
CA ASP A 171 -11.82 -8.09 5.71
C ASP A 171 -11.42 -9.33 6.53
N LYS A 172 -11.65 -10.54 5.99
CA LYS A 172 -11.41 -11.81 6.67
C LYS A 172 -10.14 -12.48 6.20
N ILE A 173 -9.36 -12.94 7.14
CA ILE A 173 -8.12 -13.67 6.94
C ILE A 173 -8.18 -14.96 7.77
N SER A 174 -7.99 -16.11 7.14
CA SER A 174 -7.88 -17.40 7.81
C SER A 174 -6.46 -17.93 7.71
N ILE A 175 -5.87 -18.32 8.83
CA ILE A 175 -4.51 -18.84 8.93
C ILE A 175 -4.57 -20.23 9.54
N THR A 176 -4.17 -21.26 8.79
CA THR A 176 -4.18 -22.64 9.23
C THR A 176 -2.77 -23.17 9.43
N ILE A 177 -2.46 -23.68 10.60
CA ILE A 177 -1.17 -24.30 10.95
C ILE A 177 -1.19 -25.78 10.56
N LYS A 178 -0.38 -26.14 9.57
CA LYS A 178 -0.30 -27.52 9.04
C LYS A 178 0.89 -28.30 9.59
N GLY A 179 1.95 -27.63 10.00
CA GLY A 179 3.13 -28.20 10.65
C GLY A 179 3.78 -27.16 11.55
N ASN A 180 4.27 -27.57 12.72
CA ASN A 180 5.00 -26.68 13.63
C ASN A 180 5.92 -27.47 14.55
N THR A 181 7.22 -27.18 14.49
CA THR A 181 8.25 -27.71 15.38
C THR A 181 9.14 -26.63 16.00
N GLU A 182 9.04 -25.39 15.56
CA GLU A 182 10.01 -24.34 15.89
C GLU A 182 9.41 -23.05 16.48
N ILE A 183 8.15 -22.72 16.19
CA ILE A 183 7.59 -21.45 16.63
C ILE A 183 6.60 -21.61 17.78
N ASP A 184 6.74 -20.73 18.78
CA ASP A 184 5.83 -20.63 19.92
C ASP A 184 4.79 -19.54 19.75
N ARG A 185 5.08 -18.57 18.90
CA ARG A 185 4.31 -17.33 18.77
C ARG A 185 4.07 -16.98 17.32
N LEU A 186 2.80 -16.73 17.01
CA LEU A 186 2.39 -16.16 15.75
C LEU A 186 2.05 -14.67 15.99
N LYS A 187 2.73 -13.78 15.29
CA LYS A 187 2.56 -12.33 15.38
C LYS A 187 1.87 -11.79 14.15
N LEU A 188 0.65 -11.34 14.34
CA LEU A 188 -0.22 -10.83 13.28
C LEU A 188 -0.23 -9.31 13.27
N ARG A 189 0.10 -8.70 12.15
CA ARG A 189 0.07 -7.25 12.01
C ARG A 189 -1.38 -6.74 12.02
N ILE A 190 -1.65 -5.78 12.88
CA ILE A 190 -2.92 -5.06 12.92
C ILE A 190 -2.68 -3.67 12.30
N PRO A 191 -3.15 -3.43 11.06
CA PRO A 191 -2.94 -2.16 10.38
C PRO A 191 -3.59 -0.98 11.09
N GLU A 192 -3.10 0.24 10.82
CA GLU A 192 -3.62 1.48 11.40
C GLU A 192 -5.13 1.65 11.17
N PHE A 193 -5.66 1.32 9.99
CA PHE A 193 -7.10 1.49 9.70
C PHE A 193 -8.01 0.58 10.53
N ALA A 194 -7.48 -0.57 11.00
CA ALA A 194 -8.22 -1.53 11.83
C ALA A 194 -7.95 -1.38 13.34
N HIS A 195 -7.22 -0.31 13.74
CA HIS A 195 -6.95 -0.01 15.15
C HIS A 195 -8.23 0.03 15.99
N LYS A 196 -8.25 -0.74 17.07
CA LYS A 196 -9.39 -0.90 18.00
C LYS A 196 -10.69 -1.44 17.38
N THR A 197 -10.66 -1.85 16.12
CA THR A 197 -11.81 -2.49 15.45
C THR A 197 -11.50 -3.92 15.04
N ALA A 198 -10.22 -4.29 14.97
CA ALA A 198 -9.81 -5.65 14.64
C ALA A 198 -10.37 -6.66 15.66
N HIS A 199 -10.71 -7.83 15.13
CA HIS A 199 -11.21 -8.97 15.89
C HIS A 199 -10.42 -10.22 15.48
N LEU A 200 -10.08 -11.07 16.45
CA LEU A 200 -9.36 -12.30 16.24
C LEU A 200 -10.03 -13.44 17.01
N ARG A 201 -10.13 -14.61 16.37
CA ARG A 201 -10.56 -15.88 16.99
C ARG A 201 -9.46 -16.93 16.85
N HIS A 202 -9.13 -17.57 17.96
CA HIS A 202 -8.22 -18.72 18.01
C HIS A 202 -8.85 -19.82 18.86
N GLY A 203 -9.31 -20.91 18.25
CA GLY A 203 -10.08 -21.95 18.91
C GLY A 203 -11.39 -21.39 19.49
N THR A 204 -11.52 -21.44 20.83
CA THR A 204 -12.67 -20.90 21.58
C THR A 204 -12.44 -19.49 22.12
N GLU A 205 -11.24 -18.96 21.97
CA GLU A 205 -10.89 -17.62 22.45
C GLU A 205 -11.19 -16.58 21.39
N GLU A 206 -11.76 -15.46 21.82
CA GLU A 206 -12.06 -14.31 20.98
C GLU A 206 -11.46 -13.02 21.55
N PHE A 207 -10.86 -12.21 20.71
CA PHE A 207 -10.22 -10.96 21.06
C PHE A 207 -10.80 -9.82 20.21
N TYR A 208 -11.25 -8.77 20.87
CA TYR A 208 -11.88 -7.60 20.25
C TYR A 208 -11.12 -6.33 20.58
N GLY A 209 -11.29 -5.30 19.78
CA GLY A 209 -10.73 -3.99 20.05
C GLY A 209 -9.20 -3.98 20.04
N ILE A 210 -8.58 -4.81 19.20
CA ILE A 210 -7.13 -5.02 19.16
C ILE A 210 -6.43 -3.73 18.72
N GLU A 211 -5.39 -3.35 19.46
CA GLU A 211 -4.53 -2.21 19.13
C GLU A 211 -3.74 -2.47 17.85
N LYS A 212 -3.39 -1.40 17.10
CA LYS A 212 -2.46 -1.50 15.97
C LYS A 212 -1.09 -2.00 16.44
N GLY A 213 -0.34 -2.57 15.53
CA GLY A 213 0.96 -3.15 15.83
C GLY A 213 0.97 -4.64 15.55
N TYR A 214 1.40 -5.44 16.52
CA TYR A 214 1.35 -6.90 16.42
C TYR A 214 0.54 -7.51 17.56
N PHE A 215 -0.50 -8.24 17.18
CA PHE A 215 -1.16 -9.15 18.11
C PHE A 215 -0.41 -10.49 18.14
N THR A 216 -0.18 -11.02 19.34
CA THR A 216 0.56 -12.28 19.52
C THR A 216 -0.39 -13.39 19.91
N VAL A 217 -0.47 -14.43 19.08
CA VAL A 217 -1.09 -15.70 19.41
C VAL A 217 -0.01 -16.62 19.97
N HIS A 218 -0.24 -17.15 21.17
CA HIS A 218 0.70 -18.00 21.88
C HIS A 218 0.34 -19.48 21.74
N ALA A 219 1.34 -20.36 21.97
CA ALA A 219 1.17 -21.80 22.05
C ALA A 219 0.45 -22.43 20.84
N ILE A 220 0.80 -21.97 19.65
CA ILE A 220 0.22 -22.45 18.39
C ILE A 220 0.61 -23.91 18.15
N LYS A 221 -0.36 -24.71 17.67
CA LYS A 221 -0.24 -26.13 17.44
C LYS A 221 -0.64 -26.51 16.02
N VAL A 222 -0.14 -27.64 15.58
CA VAL A 222 -0.60 -28.25 14.31
C VAL A 222 -2.11 -28.50 14.40
N GLY A 223 -2.84 -28.05 13.37
CA GLY A 223 -4.27 -28.12 13.29
C GLY A 223 -5.00 -26.86 13.80
N ASP A 224 -4.30 -25.93 14.41
CA ASP A 224 -4.90 -24.66 14.82
C ASP A 224 -5.31 -23.82 13.60
N SER A 225 -6.44 -23.14 13.76
CA SER A 225 -6.92 -22.11 12.85
C SER A 225 -7.05 -20.79 13.59
N VAL A 226 -6.47 -19.75 13.03
CA VAL A 226 -6.59 -18.38 13.52
C VAL A 226 -7.37 -17.57 12.50
N GLU A 227 -8.46 -16.98 12.93
CA GLU A 227 -9.30 -16.11 12.09
C GLU A 227 -9.14 -14.67 12.53
N LEU A 228 -8.63 -13.83 11.63
CA LEU A 228 -8.46 -12.39 11.84
C LEU A 228 -9.46 -11.64 10.96
N THR A 229 -10.18 -10.70 11.55
CA THR A 229 -11.03 -9.75 10.84
C THR A 229 -10.49 -8.35 11.02
N LEU A 230 -10.29 -7.65 9.91
CA LEU A 230 -9.79 -6.27 9.84
C LEU A 230 -10.88 -5.35 9.24
N PRO A 231 -11.85 -4.89 10.04
CA PRO A 231 -13.00 -4.13 9.54
C PRO A 231 -12.57 -2.89 8.76
N MET A 232 -13.06 -2.79 7.52
CA MET A 232 -12.72 -1.70 6.61
C MET A 232 -13.83 -0.67 6.57
N ARG A 233 -13.43 0.58 6.47
CA ARG A 233 -14.33 1.73 6.29
C ARG A 233 -13.71 2.75 5.35
N VAL A 234 -14.54 3.61 4.79
CA VAL A 234 -14.04 4.77 4.06
C VAL A 234 -13.39 5.74 5.06
N THR A 235 -12.22 6.22 4.72
CA THR A 235 -11.48 7.23 5.49
C THR A 235 -10.92 8.29 4.56
N GLU A 236 -10.66 9.47 5.10
CA GLU A 236 -10.07 10.59 4.37
C GLU A 236 -8.57 10.70 4.67
N TYR A 237 -7.75 10.69 3.62
CA TYR A 237 -6.38 11.19 3.66
C TYR A 237 -6.40 12.68 3.28
N LYS A 238 -6.00 13.55 4.19
CA LYS A 238 -5.87 14.99 3.93
C LYS A 238 -4.52 15.26 3.29
N SER A 239 -4.53 15.70 2.03
CA SER A 239 -3.33 16.18 1.37
C SER A 239 -2.77 17.43 2.08
N ARG A 240 -1.47 17.65 1.95
CA ARG A 240 -0.85 18.90 2.36
C ARG A 240 -1.16 20.04 1.38
N GLU A 241 -1.60 19.71 0.16
CA GLU A 241 -2.20 20.68 -0.74
C GLU A 241 -3.59 21.11 -0.24
N LYS A 242 -3.84 22.41 -0.32
CA LYS A 242 -5.07 23.00 0.19
C LYS A 242 -6.30 22.50 -0.59
N ASN A 243 -7.34 22.08 0.12
CA ASN A 243 -8.60 21.60 -0.44
C ASN A 243 -8.47 20.34 -1.31
N VAL A 244 -7.46 19.52 -1.06
CA VAL A 244 -7.28 18.22 -1.72
C VAL A 244 -7.29 17.11 -0.68
N CYS A 245 -7.97 16.02 -1.00
CA CYS A 245 -7.97 14.81 -0.20
C CYS A 245 -7.97 13.57 -1.11
N ALA A 246 -7.63 12.43 -0.54
CA ALA A 246 -7.89 11.14 -1.13
C ALA A 246 -8.82 10.33 -0.23
N LEU A 247 -9.68 9.52 -0.82
CA LEU A 247 -10.55 8.59 -0.10
C LEU A 247 -9.92 7.22 -0.10
N LYS A 248 -9.94 6.55 1.05
CA LYS A 248 -9.44 5.20 1.22
C LYS A 248 -10.53 4.28 1.76
N TYR A 249 -10.51 3.03 1.35
CA TYR A 249 -11.29 1.96 1.98
C TYR A 249 -10.34 0.88 2.48
N GLY A 250 -10.20 0.78 3.80
CA GLY A 250 -9.14 -0.02 4.38
C GLY A 250 -7.75 0.39 3.85
N PRO A 251 -6.97 -0.53 3.25
CA PRO A 251 -5.65 -0.22 2.69
C PRO A 251 -5.70 0.43 1.30
N VAL A 252 -6.85 0.41 0.61
CA VAL A 252 -6.96 0.79 -0.81
C VAL A 252 -7.36 2.25 -0.97
N THR A 253 -6.64 3.00 -1.80
CA THR A 253 -7.00 4.36 -2.22
C THR A 253 -8.00 4.28 -3.37
N LEU A 254 -9.17 4.90 -3.19
CA LEU A 254 -10.23 4.94 -4.19
C LEU A 254 -9.87 5.92 -5.31
N CYS A 255 -10.23 5.59 -6.53
CA CYS A 255 -10.06 6.45 -7.70
C CYS A 255 -11.33 6.47 -8.56
N ALA A 256 -11.58 7.60 -9.22
CA ALA A 256 -12.70 7.75 -10.15
C ALA A 256 -12.22 7.61 -11.59
N PRO A 257 -12.79 6.71 -12.40
CA PRO A 257 -12.52 6.65 -13.84
C PRO A 257 -13.21 7.83 -14.54
N LEU A 258 -12.43 8.75 -15.09
CA LEU A 258 -12.93 10.00 -15.69
C LEU A 258 -13.14 9.95 -17.21
N GLY A 259 -12.98 8.78 -17.84
CA GLY A 259 -13.18 8.62 -19.28
C GLY A 259 -11.88 8.60 -20.07
N LYS A 260 -11.95 9.00 -21.35
CA LYS A 260 -10.81 8.96 -22.29
C LYS A 260 -10.36 10.37 -22.66
N ILE A 261 -9.05 10.55 -22.77
CA ILE A 261 -8.45 11.77 -23.29
C ILE A 261 -8.37 11.66 -24.82
N THR A 262 -8.88 12.67 -25.53
CA THR A 262 -8.89 12.74 -27.00
C THR A 262 -7.78 13.63 -27.55
N ASP A 263 -7.49 14.75 -26.90
CA ASP A 263 -6.50 15.73 -27.33
C ASP A 263 -5.28 15.67 -26.44
N ARG A 264 -4.09 15.57 -27.07
CA ARG A 264 -2.84 15.39 -26.35
C ARG A 264 -1.76 16.34 -26.85
N VAL A 265 -1.10 17.00 -25.91
CA VAL A 265 0.16 17.74 -26.15
C VAL A 265 1.26 16.98 -25.42
N SER A 266 2.07 16.25 -26.18
CA SER A 266 3.03 15.30 -25.61
C SER A 266 4.37 15.96 -25.28
N GLU A 267 4.91 15.61 -24.12
CA GLU A 267 6.27 15.88 -23.71
C GLU A 267 7.09 14.60 -23.73
N TYR A 268 8.21 14.61 -24.43
CA TYR A 268 9.15 13.49 -24.47
C TYR A 268 9.93 13.41 -23.14
N ILE A 269 9.98 12.25 -22.55
CA ILE A 269 10.91 11.99 -21.45
C ILE A 269 11.98 11.08 -21.97
N SER A 270 12.40 10.09 -21.81
CA SER A 270 13.46 9.27 -22.37
C SER A 270 12.89 7.95 -22.97
N ASN A 271 13.63 7.34 -23.86
CA ASN A 271 13.28 6.05 -24.42
C ASN A 271 11.79 5.92 -24.85
N GLU A 272 11.30 6.98 -25.49
CA GLU A 272 9.94 7.04 -26.05
C GLU A 272 8.79 7.04 -25.02
N LEU A 273 9.05 7.37 -23.75
CA LEU A 273 7.97 7.72 -22.83
C LEU A 273 7.45 9.12 -23.19
N LEU A 274 6.21 9.19 -23.59
CA LEU A 274 5.53 10.45 -23.86
C LEU A 274 4.56 10.71 -22.71
N ILE A 275 4.83 11.76 -21.92
CA ILE A 275 3.89 12.31 -20.94
C ILE A 275 3.34 13.58 -21.52
N ASP A 276 2.05 13.63 -21.77
CA ASP A 276 1.38 14.83 -22.26
C ASP A 276 0.76 15.67 -21.14
N ASP A 277 0.25 16.84 -21.50
CA ASP A 277 -0.40 17.77 -20.57
C ASP A 277 -1.93 17.65 -20.62
N ALA A 278 -2.46 16.68 -21.36
CA ALA A 278 -3.90 16.54 -21.52
C ALA A 278 -4.55 16.11 -20.20
N THR A 279 -5.60 16.81 -19.82
CA THR A 279 -6.43 16.50 -18.67
C THR A 279 -7.89 16.50 -19.10
N VAL A 280 -8.72 15.77 -18.37
CA VAL A 280 -10.17 15.85 -18.49
C VAL A 280 -10.73 16.65 -17.33
N GLU A 281 -11.94 17.18 -17.53
CA GLU A 281 -12.70 17.77 -16.44
C GLU A 281 -12.96 16.72 -15.35
N TYR A 282 -12.79 17.10 -14.11
CA TYR A 282 -13.04 16.24 -12.97
C TYR A 282 -13.96 16.92 -11.96
N PRO A 283 -14.85 16.15 -11.30
CA PRO A 283 -15.73 16.69 -10.28
C PRO A 283 -14.96 16.99 -8.99
N SER A 284 -15.39 18.05 -8.31
CA SER A 284 -14.98 18.32 -6.93
C SER A 284 -15.96 17.69 -5.95
N LEU A 285 -15.46 17.14 -4.85
CA LEU A 285 -16.27 16.63 -3.76
C LEU A 285 -16.85 17.81 -2.94
N LEU A 286 -18.18 17.88 -2.85
CA LEU A 286 -18.91 18.89 -2.08
C LEU A 286 -19.29 18.31 -0.72
N LEU A 287 -18.54 18.64 0.32
CA LEU A 287 -18.77 18.07 1.66
C LEU A 287 -20.08 18.55 2.32
N ASN A 288 -20.55 19.76 2.01
CA ASN A 288 -21.79 20.34 2.56
C ASN A 288 -21.86 20.22 4.10
N GLY A 289 -20.72 20.38 4.78
CA GLY A 289 -20.61 20.28 6.23
C GLY A 289 -20.53 18.84 6.78
N LYS A 290 -20.48 17.83 5.93
CA LYS A 290 -20.27 16.42 6.31
C LYS A 290 -18.80 16.02 6.21
N SER A 291 -18.44 14.86 6.78
CA SER A 291 -17.15 14.23 6.50
C SER A 291 -17.11 13.61 5.10
N ALA A 292 -15.93 13.46 4.52
CA ALA A 292 -15.78 12.82 3.21
C ALA A 292 -16.33 11.38 3.20
N GLU A 293 -16.14 10.65 4.29
CA GLU A 293 -16.71 9.31 4.50
C GLU A 293 -18.25 9.31 4.37
N ALA A 294 -18.92 10.30 4.91
CA ALA A 294 -20.37 10.40 4.87
C ALA A 294 -20.92 10.78 3.49
N CYS A 295 -20.07 11.16 2.55
CA CYS A 295 -20.43 11.50 1.17
C CYS A 295 -20.20 10.32 0.20
N VAL A 296 -19.85 9.13 0.69
CA VAL A 296 -19.53 7.94 -0.13
C VAL A 296 -20.45 6.79 0.23
N GLU A 297 -21.04 6.19 -0.78
CA GLU A 297 -21.90 5.01 -0.65
C GLU A 297 -21.22 3.79 -1.26
N ALA A 298 -21.25 2.66 -0.55
CA ALA A 298 -20.81 1.39 -1.11
C ALA A 298 -21.85 0.87 -2.11
N VAL A 299 -21.44 0.57 -3.33
CA VAL A 299 -22.27 -0.06 -4.38
C VAL A 299 -22.03 -1.56 -4.38
N ASP A 300 -20.76 -1.96 -4.40
CA ASP A 300 -20.34 -3.35 -4.38
C ASP A 300 -19.01 -3.44 -3.59
N ARG A 301 -19.08 -3.92 -2.37
CA ARG A 301 -17.90 -4.02 -1.49
C ARG A 301 -16.94 -5.11 -1.92
N GLU A 302 -17.43 -6.21 -2.46
CA GLU A 302 -16.61 -7.33 -2.91
C GLU A 302 -15.77 -6.96 -4.15
N ARG A 303 -16.22 -5.96 -4.92
CA ARG A 303 -15.50 -5.41 -6.06
C ARG A 303 -14.86 -4.05 -5.79
N LEU A 304 -14.94 -3.56 -4.56
CA LEU A 304 -14.48 -2.24 -4.12
C LEU A 304 -15.07 -1.09 -4.97
N ILE A 305 -16.35 -1.21 -5.32
CA ILE A 305 -17.07 -0.19 -6.09
C ILE A 305 -17.87 0.69 -5.13
N PHE A 306 -17.58 1.98 -5.21
CA PHE A 306 -18.20 3.03 -4.41
C PHE A 306 -18.79 4.10 -5.33
N ARG A 307 -19.67 4.91 -4.78
CA ARG A 307 -20.29 6.03 -5.48
C ARG A 307 -20.30 7.26 -4.60
N ILE A 308 -20.06 8.41 -5.20
CA ILE A 308 -20.38 9.72 -4.62
C ILE A 308 -21.69 10.17 -5.22
N PRO A 309 -22.77 10.32 -4.42
CA PRO A 309 -24.07 10.78 -4.91
C PRO A 309 -24.01 12.17 -5.57
N PRO A 310 -24.93 12.49 -6.50
CA PRO A 310 -24.93 13.75 -7.25
C PRO A 310 -24.89 15.01 -6.39
N GLU A 311 -25.53 15.00 -5.23
CA GLU A 311 -25.57 16.12 -4.29
C GLU A 311 -24.22 16.46 -3.65
N TYR A 312 -23.25 15.54 -3.74
CA TYR A 312 -21.86 15.72 -3.27
C TYR A 312 -20.86 15.87 -4.41
N SER A 313 -21.34 15.99 -5.65
CA SER A 313 -20.52 16.19 -6.85
C SER A 313 -20.75 17.58 -7.45
N SER A 314 -19.66 18.30 -7.73
CA SER A 314 -19.76 19.64 -8.38
C SER A 314 -20.38 19.60 -9.78
N LEU A 315 -20.38 18.45 -10.44
CA LEU A 315 -21.00 18.25 -11.75
C LEU A 315 -22.49 17.86 -11.66
N GLY A 316 -23.04 17.67 -10.46
CA GLY A 316 -24.42 17.23 -10.27
C GLY A 316 -24.71 15.83 -10.83
N ALA A 317 -23.67 15.04 -11.07
CA ALA A 317 -23.74 13.67 -11.51
C ALA A 317 -22.96 12.76 -10.53
N PRO A 318 -23.33 11.47 -10.40
CA PRO A 318 -22.60 10.56 -9.51
C PRO A 318 -21.17 10.32 -10.02
N ILE A 319 -20.25 10.16 -9.09
CA ILE A 319 -18.84 9.82 -9.37
C ILE A 319 -18.60 8.36 -8.98
#